data_e65c0206c953b3b600cf58eebcd456d9
#
_entry.id   e65c0206c953b3b600cf58eebcd456d9
#
_cell.length_a   1.000
_cell.length_b   1.000
_cell.length_c   1.000
_cell.angle_alpha   90.00
_cell.angle_beta   90.00
_cell.angle_gamma   90.00
#
_symmetry.space_group_name_H-M   'P 1'
#
loop_
_entity.id
_entity.type
_entity.pdbx_description
1 polymer ?
#
loop_
_entity_poly.entity_id
_entity_poly.type
_entity_poly.pdbx_seq_one_letter_code
_entity_poly.pdbx_strand_id
1 'polypeptide(L)'
;TIDVPDSLTVKLTTKEAFAPLLTFLSNARTGTQILSRKATTAAGDDFGKKPIGTGAYSLKDWVPGERVTFQAFPGYFGGAPKIATVDMPLIAEESSGVTALLGGQIDMTSTAPFADIPNLEKNASITVLKQAGLNCRFVSLNHRKAPFDDPAFRRACSMAFDRNAMVRAVLFGEGVIAHGLIPPSVGYAFGGSSRPLCAYDPAKAKAELAKSKYPNGAE
;
A
#
# COMPACT_ATOMS: atom_id res chain seq x y z
N THR A 1 27.87 -5.41 -9.42
CA THR A 1 28.40 -6.78 -9.15
C THR A 1 28.09 -7.19 -7.74
N ILE A 2 28.07 -8.48 -7.51
CA ILE A 2 27.97 -9.10 -6.18
C ILE A 2 29.22 -9.94 -6.00
N ASP A 3 29.99 -9.64 -4.96
CA ASP A 3 31.21 -10.36 -4.60
C ASP A 3 31.08 -10.93 -3.19
N VAL A 4 31.64 -12.11 -2.95
CA VAL A 4 31.65 -12.79 -1.64
C VAL A 4 33.10 -13.05 -1.27
N PRO A 5 33.80 -12.05 -0.72
CA PRO A 5 35.24 -12.19 -0.43
C PRO A 5 35.55 -13.18 0.70
N ASP A 6 34.60 -13.42 1.60
CA ASP A 6 34.71 -14.39 2.68
C ASP A 6 33.34 -14.94 3.09
N SER A 7 33.26 -15.84 4.07
CA SER A 7 32.04 -16.52 4.49
C SER A 7 31.01 -15.61 5.21
N LEU A 8 31.40 -14.42 5.59
CA LEU A 8 30.54 -13.48 6.35
C LEU A 8 30.32 -12.16 5.66
N THR A 9 30.95 -11.94 4.48
CA THR A 9 30.92 -10.66 3.78
C THR A 9 30.27 -10.81 2.40
N VAL A 10 29.30 -9.95 2.12
CA VAL A 10 28.72 -9.76 0.80
C VAL A 10 28.96 -8.31 0.36
N LYS A 11 29.66 -8.11 -0.75
CA LYS A 11 29.94 -6.79 -1.32
C LYS A 11 29.06 -6.54 -2.53
N LEU A 12 28.22 -5.53 -2.43
CA LEU A 12 27.37 -5.07 -3.54
C LEU A 12 28.00 -3.81 -4.16
N THR A 13 28.28 -3.85 -5.47
CA THR A 13 28.78 -2.72 -6.22
C THR A 13 27.78 -2.36 -7.31
N THR A 14 27.20 -1.17 -7.23
CA THR A 14 26.30 -0.63 -8.24
C THR A 14 27.07 -0.07 -9.43
N LYS A 15 26.48 -0.03 -10.62
CA LYS A 15 27.11 0.56 -11.83
C LYS A 15 27.29 2.06 -11.69
N GLU A 16 26.34 2.70 -11.02
CA GLU A 16 26.30 4.15 -10.78
C GLU A 16 25.91 4.39 -9.33
N ALA A 17 26.11 5.62 -8.83
CA ALA A 17 25.67 6.01 -7.50
C ALA A 17 24.14 5.85 -7.37
N PHE A 18 23.72 5.00 -6.43
CA PHE A 18 22.30 4.69 -6.23
C PHE A 18 21.91 4.91 -4.77
N ALA A 19 21.54 6.14 -4.45
CA ALA A 19 21.17 6.54 -3.08
C ALA A 19 20.07 5.67 -2.43
N PRO A 20 19.04 5.16 -3.16
CA PRO A 20 17.98 4.33 -2.56
C PRO A 20 18.36 2.87 -2.29
N LEU A 21 19.62 2.46 -2.46
CA LEU A 21 20.03 1.05 -2.37
C LEU A 21 19.54 0.34 -1.09
N LEU A 22 19.75 0.95 0.07
CA LEU A 22 19.34 0.36 1.34
C LEU A 22 17.81 0.21 1.45
N THR A 23 17.06 1.20 0.95
CA THR A 23 15.60 1.13 0.89
C THR A 23 15.13 -0.01 0.00
N PHE A 24 15.79 -0.23 -1.12
CA PHE A 24 15.48 -1.36 -2.00
C PHE A 24 15.81 -2.71 -1.34
N LEU A 25 16.95 -2.82 -0.66
CA LEU A 25 17.34 -4.05 0.04
C LEU A 25 16.44 -4.37 1.23
N SER A 26 15.83 -3.36 1.87
CA SER A 26 14.90 -3.55 2.99
C SER A 26 13.46 -3.83 2.56
N ASN A 27 13.13 -3.67 1.27
CA ASN A 27 11.77 -3.82 0.78
C ASN A 27 11.46 -5.29 0.43
N ALA A 28 10.46 -5.87 1.11
CA ALA A 28 10.04 -7.24 0.89
C ALA A 28 9.60 -7.55 -0.56
N ARG A 29 9.21 -6.53 -1.34
CA ARG A 29 8.79 -6.70 -2.75
C ARG A 29 9.93 -6.76 -3.75
N THR A 30 11.16 -6.48 -3.35
CA THR A 30 12.33 -6.48 -4.24
C THR A 30 13.04 -7.83 -4.35
N GLY A 31 12.55 -8.85 -3.62
CA GLY A 31 13.15 -10.19 -3.68
C GLY A 31 14.50 -10.29 -2.97
N THR A 32 14.77 -9.45 -2.00
CA THR A 32 16.03 -9.40 -1.25
C THR A 32 15.96 -10.12 0.11
N GLN A 33 14.90 -10.91 0.34
CA GLN A 33 14.76 -11.75 1.51
C GLN A 33 15.86 -12.79 1.57
N ILE A 34 16.43 -12.98 2.77
CA ILE A 34 17.48 -13.98 2.97
C ILE A 34 16.84 -15.36 3.13
N LEU A 35 17.19 -16.27 2.22
CA LEU A 35 16.66 -17.61 2.14
C LEU A 35 17.76 -18.64 2.45
N SER A 36 17.36 -19.84 2.91
CA SER A 36 18.28 -20.96 3.07
C SER A 36 18.75 -21.48 1.71
N ARG A 37 20.03 -21.27 1.37
CA ARG A 37 20.63 -21.79 0.13
C ARG A 37 20.43 -23.31 -0.01
N LYS A 38 20.66 -24.07 1.07
CA LYS A 38 20.48 -25.52 1.08
C LYS A 38 19.04 -25.91 0.73
N ALA A 39 18.06 -25.27 1.35
CA ALA A 39 16.66 -25.56 1.11
C ALA A 39 16.21 -25.15 -0.29
N THR A 40 16.63 -23.97 -0.75
CA THR A 40 16.30 -23.46 -2.10
C THR A 40 16.88 -24.38 -3.18
N THR A 41 18.15 -24.80 -3.05
CA THR A 41 18.76 -25.70 -4.01
C THR A 41 18.11 -27.08 -4.01
N ALA A 42 17.73 -27.60 -2.85
CA ALA A 42 17.11 -28.94 -2.74
C ALA A 42 15.67 -28.95 -3.27
N ALA A 43 14.90 -27.87 -3.06
CA ALA A 43 13.48 -27.79 -3.43
C ALA A 43 13.25 -27.23 -4.85
N GLY A 44 14.19 -26.48 -5.43
CA GLY A 44 14.03 -25.86 -6.74
C GLY A 44 12.73 -25.04 -6.81
N ASP A 45 11.90 -25.31 -7.83
CA ASP A 45 10.64 -24.59 -8.07
C ASP A 45 9.59 -24.83 -6.95
N ASP A 46 9.72 -25.89 -6.19
CA ASP A 46 8.83 -26.21 -5.07
C ASP A 46 9.19 -25.47 -3.77
N PHE A 47 10.27 -24.68 -3.74
CA PHE A 47 10.68 -23.92 -2.55
C PHE A 47 9.57 -23.06 -1.98
N GLY A 48 8.75 -22.43 -2.86
CA GLY A 48 7.62 -21.59 -2.46
C GLY A 48 6.55 -22.32 -1.63
N LYS A 49 6.48 -23.66 -1.72
CA LYS A 49 5.53 -24.47 -0.96
C LYS A 49 5.98 -24.73 0.49
N LYS A 50 7.29 -24.72 0.73
CA LYS A 50 7.91 -24.93 2.05
C LYS A 50 9.12 -24.01 2.24
N PRO A 51 8.91 -22.69 2.29
CA PRO A 51 9.98 -21.72 2.35
C PRO A 51 10.72 -21.80 3.70
N ILE A 52 12.05 -21.66 3.66
CA ILE A 52 12.91 -21.55 4.83
C ILE A 52 13.68 -20.24 4.72
N GLY A 53 13.38 -19.31 5.60
CA GLY A 53 13.99 -17.99 5.69
C GLY A 53 14.58 -17.73 7.06
N THR A 54 14.73 -16.44 7.39
CA THR A 54 15.28 -15.94 8.66
C THR A 54 14.25 -15.23 9.53
N GLY A 55 12.97 -15.40 9.25
CA GLY A 55 11.88 -14.73 9.96
C GLY A 55 11.57 -15.31 11.33
N ALA A 56 10.73 -14.60 12.09
CA ALA A 56 10.27 -14.98 13.43
C ALA A 56 9.34 -16.20 13.44
N TYR A 57 8.75 -16.53 12.29
CA TYR A 57 7.83 -17.64 12.12
C TYR A 57 8.27 -18.52 10.96
N SER A 58 8.01 -19.81 11.08
CA SER A 58 8.13 -20.80 10.00
C SER A 58 6.75 -21.21 9.48
N LEU A 59 6.67 -21.58 8.21
CA LEU A 59 5.46 -22.17 7.64
C LEU A 59 5.20 -23.54 8.28
N LYS A 60 4.06 -23.70 8.93
CA LYS A 60 3.60 -24.98 9.51
C LYS A 60 2.75 -25.75 8.52
N ASP A 61 1.77 -25.08 7.93
CA ASP A 61 0.81 -25.66 7.00
C ASP A 61 0.33 -24.61 5.98
N TRP A 62 0.00 -25.05 4.78
CA TRP A 62 -0.59 -24.23 3.74
C TRP A 62 -1.62 -25.04 2.96
N VAL A 63 -2.88 -24.67 3.09
CA VAL A 63 -3.97 -25.21 2.28
C VAL A 63 -4.34 -24.13 1.25
N PRO A 64 -3.94 -24.31 -0.04
CA PRO A 64 -4.19 -23.33 -1.08
C PRO A 64 -5.67 -22.98 -1.21
N GLY A 65 -5.98 -21.67 -1.21
CA GLY A 65 -7.36 -21.16 -1.29
C GLY A 65 -8.14 -21.19 0.04
N GLU A 66 -7.56 -21.68 1.12
CA GLU A 66 -8.25 -21.83 2.42
C GLU A 66 -7.52 -21.10 3.53
N ARG A 67 -6.28 -21.46 3.86
CA ARG A 67 -5.53 -20.88 4.98
C ARG A 67 -4.02 -21.09 4.87
N VAL A 68 -3.29 -20.29 5.63
CA VAL A 68 -1.86 -20.47 5.91
C VAL A 68 -1.67 -20.46 7.42
N THR A 69 -0.95 -21.45 7.95
CA THR A 69 -0.62 -21.57 9.39
C THR A 69 0.89 -21.39 9.58
N PHE A 70 1.24 -20.50 10.49
CA PHE A 70 2.63 -20.27 10.88
C PHE A 70 2.86 -20.71 12.33
N GLN A 71 4.08 -21.16 12.60
CA GLN A 71 4.56 -21.51 13.93
C GLN A 71 5.73 -20.63 14.31
N ALA A 72 5.73 -20.14 15.55
CA ALA A 72 6.83 -19.39 16.12
C ALA A 72 8.15 -20.17 16.05
N PHE A 73 9.23 -19.47 15.72
CA PHE A 73 10.59 -20.00 15.76
C PHE A 73 11.28 -19.51 17.04
N PRO A 74 11.42 -20.37 18.09
CA PRO A 74 12.01 -19.96 19.37
C PRO A 74 13.44 -19.43 19.26
N GLY A 75 14.21 -19.89 18.25
CA GLY A 75 15.58 -19.47 17.97
C GLY A 75 15.69 -18.20 17.12
N TYR A 76 14.63 -17.43 16.95
CA TYR A 76 14.70 -16.19 16.18
C TYR A 76 15.65 -15.17 16.81
N PHE A 77 16.56 -14.59 16.01
CA PHE A 77 17.61 -13.68 16.50
C PHE A 77 17.09 -12.40 17.15
N GLY A 78 15.85 -11.97 16.83
CA GLY A 78 15.16 -10.85 17.47
C GLY A 78 14.41 -11.21 18.75
N GLY A 79 14.58 -12.43 19.26
CA GLY A 79 13.88 -12.98 20.42
C GLY A 79 12.68 -13.84 20.04
N ALA A 80 12.35 -14.81 20.89
CA ALA A 80 11.24 -15.73 20.66
C ALA A 80 9.90 -14.98 20.56
N PRO A 81 9.07 -15.25 19.51
CA PRO A 81 7.75 -14.66 19.40
C PRO A 81 6.84 -15.04 20.59
N LYS A 82 6.03 -14.10 21.05
CA LYS A 82 5.08 -14.32 22.15
C LYS A 82 3.86 -15.15 21.71
N ILE A 83 3.46 -15.07 20.44
CA ILE A 83 2.34 -15.81 19.86
C ILE A 83 2.92 -17.08 19.25
N ALA A 84 2.51 -18.24 19.76
CA ALA A 84 3.05 -19.52 19.35
C ALA A 84 2.63 -19.96 17.95
N THR A 85 1.39 -19.67 17.56
CA THR A 85 0.82 -20.04 16.26
C THR A 85 0.00 -18.88 15.71
N VAL A 86 0.12 -18.64 14.41
CA VAL A 86 -0.67 -17.66 13.67
C VAL A 86 -1.39 -18.40 12.55
N ASP A 87 -2.72 -18.42 12.62
CA ASP A 87 -3.58 -18.93 11.57
C ASP A 87 -4.12 -17.77 10.74
N MET A 88 -3.95 -17.85 9.43
CA MET A 88 -4.42 -16.84 8.48
C MET A 88 -5.43 -17.48 7.52
N PRO A 89 -6.72 -17.51 7.87
CA PRO A 89 -7.76 -17.97 6.95
C PRO A 89 -7.89 -16.97 5.78
N LEU A 90 -8.15 -17.49 4.58
CA LEU A 90 -8.42 -16.67 3.40
C LEU A 90 -9.89 -16.24 3.43
N ILE A 91 -10.16 -14.99 3.77
CA ILE A 91 -11.48 -14.38 3.73
C ILE A 91 -11.48 -13.39 2.56
N ALA A 92 -12.21 -13.70 1.50
CA ALA A 92 -12.16 -12.94 0.26
C ALA A 92 -12.84 -11.55 0.39
N GLU A 93 -13.93 -11.48 1.14
CA GLU A 93 -14.72 -10.25 1.28
C GLU A 93 -14.40 -9.54 2.60
N GLU A 94 -14.07 -8.25 2.53
CA GLU A 94 -13.72 -7.43 3.71
C GLU A 94 -14.85 -7.41 4.76
N SER A 95 -16.10 -7.33 4.34
CA SER A 95 -17.27 -7.36 5.22
C SER A 95 -17.43 -8.69 5.97
N SER A 96 -17.06 -9.81 5.33
CA SER A 96 -17.02 -11.12 5.97
C SER A 96 -15.91 -11.19 7.02
N GLY A 97 -14.77 -10.53 6.76
CA GLY A 97 -13.68 -10.37 7.73
C GLY A 97 -14.12 -9.60 8.97
N VAL A 98 -14.85 -8.50 8.80
CA VAL A 98 -15.44 -7.73 9.91
C VAL A 98 -16.44 -8.57 10.71
N THR A 99 -17.29 -9.33 10.03
CA THR A 99 -18.26 -10.22 10.69
C THR A 99 -17.55 -11.30 11.51
N ALA A 100 -16.52 -11.93 10.96
CA ALA A 100 -15.71 -12.94 11.65
C ALA A 100 -14.98 -12.37 12.88
N LEU A 101 -14.47 -11.14 12.79
CA LEU A 101 -13.84 -10.42 13.90
C LEU A 101 -14.85 -10.15 15.02
N LEU A 102 -16.00 -9.60 14.68
CA LEU A 102 -17.07 -9.32 15.66
C LEU A 102 -17.63 -10.59 16.31
N GLY A 103 -17.65 -11.69 15.57
CA GLY A 103 -18.05 -13.02 16.06
C GLY A 103 -16.96 -13.78 16.83
N GLY A 104 -15.77 -13.21 16.98
CA GLY A 104 -14.63 -13.84 17.67
C GLY A 104 -14.06 -15.06 16.95
N GLN A 105 -14.31 -15.19 15.64
CA GLN A 105 -13.75 -16.27 14.81
C GLN A 105 -12.31 -15.97 14.38
N ILE A 106 -11.95 -14.69 14.33
CA ILE A 106 -10.59 -14.20 14.11
C ILE A 106 -10.28 -13.10 15.12
N ASP A 107 -9.00 -12.94 15.44
CA ASP A 107 -8.53 -11.94 16.41
C ASP A 107 -8.15 -10.61 15.73
N MET A 108 -7.84 -10.62 14.43
CA MET A 108 -7.36 -9.45 13.70
C MET A 108 -7.76 -9.54 12.23
N THR A 109 -8.12 -8.40 11.64
CA THR A 109 -8.18 -8.21 10.19
C THR A 109 -7.34 -7.01 9.78
N SER A 110 -6.67 -7.09 8.62
CA SER A 110 -5.88 -5.98 8.07
C SER A 110 -6.68 -5.03 7.19
N THR A 111 -7.91 -5.42 6.84
CA THR A 111 -8.80 -4.65 5.97
C THR A 111 -10.21 -4.65 6.54
N ALA A 112 -10.86 -3.51 6.44
CA ALA A 112 -12.28 -3.34 6.72
C ALA A 112 -12.86 -2.31 5.75
N PRO A 113 -14.12 -2.46 5.30
CA PRO A 113 -14.79 -1.41 4.54
C PRO A 113 -14.77 -0.10 5.32
N PHE A 114 -14.47 1.01 4.65
CA PHE A 114 -14.43 2.32 5.31
C PHE A 114 -15.76 2.69 5.99
N ALA A 115 -16.87 2.20 5.44
CA ALA A 115 -18.21 2.38 6.02
C ALA A 115 -18.36 1.77 7.42
N ASP A 116 -17.62 0.70 7.73
CA ASP A 116 -17.74 -0.03 8.99
C ASP A 116 -16.86 0.57 10.09
N ILE A 117 -15.84 1.36 9.73
CA ILE A 117 -14.87 1.94 10.68
C ILE A 117 -15.55 2.68 11.84
N PRO A 118 -16.54 3.60 11.59
CA PRO A 118 -17.18 4.33 12.69
C PRO A 118 -17.93 3.43 13.69
N ASN A 119 -18.41 2.27 13.24
CA ASN A 119 -19.09 1.29 14.12
C ASN A 119 -18.07 0.44 14.88
N LEU A 120 -16.98 0.05 14.24
CA LEU A 120 -15.88 -0.67 14.89
C LEU A 120 -15.23 0.17 15.99
N GLU A 121 -15.03 1.47 15.78
CA GLU A 121 -14.47 2.39 16.78
C GLU A 121 -15.37 2.56 18.03
N LYS A 122 -16.68 2.37 17.89
CA LYS A 122 -17.62 2.43 19.02
C LYS A 122 -17.66 1.12 19.82
N ASN A 123 -17.11 0.03 19.30
CA ASN A 123 -17.11 -1.25 19.98
C ASN A 123 -15.93 -1.33 20.95
N ALA A 124 -16.23 -1.37 22.26
CA ALA A 124 -15.21 -1.41 23.31
C ALA A 124 -14.28 -2.63 23.26
N SER A 125 -14.69 -3.71 22.57
CA SER A 125 -13.88 -4.92 22.40
C SER A 125 -12.96 -4.88 21.20
N ILE A 126 -13.05 -3.85 20.34
CA ILE A 126 -12.27 -3.73 19.12
C ILE A 126 -11.31 -2.53 19.23
N THR A 127 -10.08 -2.75 18.85
CA THR A 127 -9.10 -1.67 18.70
C THR A 127 -8.88 -1.41 17.21
N VAL A 128 -9.25 -0.23 16.73
CA VAL A 128 -9.01 0.19 15.36
C VAL A 128 -7.68 0.95 15.28
N LEU A 129 -6.71 0.41 14.53
CA LEU A 129 -5.43 1.06 14.28
C LEU A 129 -5.45 1.69 12.89
N LYS A 130 -5.25 3.00 12.82
CA LYS A 130 -5.23 3.76 11.57
C LYS A 130 -3.84 4.28 11.28
N GLN A 131 -3.37 4.07 10.07
CA GLN A 131 -2.12 4.63 9.58
C GLN A 131 -2.31 5.21 8.19
N ALA A 132 -1.76 6.41 7.97
CA ALA A 132 -1.77 7.03 6.65
C ALA A 132 -1.01 6.15 5.65
N GLY A 133 -1.68 5.76 4.59
CA GLY A 133 -1.12 4.90 3.54
C GLY A 133 -0.09 5.63 2.66
N LEU A 134 0.65 4.85 1.88
CA LEU A 134 1.62 5.35 0.89
C LEU A 134 0.99 5.49 -0.51
N ASN A 135 -0.28 5.14 -0.67
CA ASN A 135 -0.95 5.15 -1.95
C ASN A 135 -1.71 6.45 -2.17
N CYS A 136 -1.51 7.07 -3.34
CA CYS A 136 -2.37 8.15 -3.81
C CYS A 136 -3.38 7.61 -4.82
N ARG A 137 -4.66 7.93 -4.64
CA ARG A 137 -5.70 7.75 -5.66
C ARG A 137 -5.81 9.02 -6.47
N PHE A 138 -5.82 8.91 -7.78
CA PHE A 138 -5.87 10.05 -8.68
C PHE A 138 -6.68 9.75 -9.94
N VAL A 139 -7.19 10.80 -10.57
CA VAL A 139 -7.80 10.73 -11.91
C VAL A 139 -6.71 11.12 -12.92
N SER A 140 -6.40 10.21 -13.82
CA SER A 140 -5.43 10.45 -14.88
C SER A 140 -6.13 11.06 -16.11
N LEU A 141 -5.62 12.20 -16.56
CA LEU A 141 -6.10 12.86 -17.78
C LEU A 141 -5.07 12.64 -18.90
N ASN A 142 -5.47 11.99 -19.99
CA ASN A 142 -4.57 11.72 -21.09
C ASN A 142 -4.31 13.00 -21.91
N HIS A 143 -3.27 13.74 -21.56
CA HIS A 143 -2.90 15.01 -22.18
C HIS A 143 -2.52 14.91 -23.67
N ARG A 144 -2.42 13.72 -24.25
CA ARG A 144 -2.16 13.49 -25.68
C ARG A 144 -3.42 13.36 -26.51
N LYS A 145 -4.59 13.38 -25.87
CA LYS A 145 -5.91 13.24 -26.53
C LYS A 145 -6.81 14.41 -26.17
N ALA A 146 -7.55 14.90 -27.16
CA ALA A 146 -8.65 15.84 -26.96
C ALA A 146 -9.69 15.21 -26.00
N PRO A 147 -10.33 16.01 -25.15
CA PRO A 147 -10.13 17.44 -24.91
C PRO A 147 -9.00 17.74 -23.90
N PHE A 148 -8.33 16.70 -23.38
CA PHE A 148 -7.33 16.83 -22.33
C PHE A 148 -5.95 17.28 -22.85
N ASP A 149 -5.78 17.47 -24.15
CA ASP A 149 -4.62 18.13 -24.75
C ASP A 149 -4.54 19.63 -24.37
N ASP A 150 -5.68 20.25 -24.05
CA ASP A 150 -5.75 21.64 -23.63
C ASP A 150 -5.51 21.82 -22.11
N PRO A 151 -4.50 22.63 -21.71
CA PRO A 151 -4.22 22.90 -20.30
C PRO A 151 -5.33 23.63 -19.56
N ALA A 152 -6.07 24.53 -20.23
CA ALA A 152 -7.18 25.25 -19.60
C ALA A 152 -8.35 24.28 -19.31
N PHE A 153 -8.62 23.35 -20.23
CA PHE A 153 -9.61 22.30 -20.01
C PHE A 153 -9.25 21.44 -18.78
N ARG A 154 -8.00 20.99 -18.68
CA ARG A 154 -7.53 20.20 -17.51
C ARG A 154 -7.64 20.95 -16.20
N ARG A 155 -7.31 22.26 -16.18
CA ARG A 155 -7.48 23.10 -14.98
C ARG A 155 -8.95 23.25 -14.61
N ALA A 156 -9.81 23.46 -15.59
CA ALA A 156 -11.25 23.52 -15.38
C ALA A 156 -11.79 22.25 -14.73
N CYS A 157 -11.42 21.07 -15.26
CA CYS A 157 -11.78 19.78 -14.65
C CYS A 157 -11.28 19.66 -13.20
N SER A 158 -10.03 20.08 -12.94
CA SER A 158 -9.45 20.01 -11.60
C SER A 158 -10.18 20.93 -10.60
N MET A 159 -10.61 22.12 -11.02
CA MET A 159 -11.36 23.07 -10.20
C MET A 159 -12.83 22.66 -10.00
N ALA A 160 -13.40 21.93 -10.94
CA ALA A 160 -14.77 21.41 -10.84
C ALA A 160 -14.88 20.20 -9.89
N PHE A 161 -13.78 19.59 -9.51
CA PHE A 161 -13.77 18.36 -8.73
C PHE A 161 -13.67 18.64 -7.23
N ASP A 162 -14.76 18.41 -6.50
CA ASP A 162 -14.79 18.52 -5.02
C ASP A 162 -14.14 17.31 -4.35
N ARG A 163 -12.84 17.44 -4.05
CA ARG A 163 -12.08 16.39 -3.39
C ARG A 163 -12.55 16.12 -1.95
N ASN A 164 -13.04 17.15 -1.26
CA ASN A 164 -13.56 16.97 0.10
C ASN A 164 -14.86 16.17 0.09
N ALA A 165 -15.77 16.47 -0.86
CA ALA A 165 -16.98 15.68 -1.03
C ALA A 165 -16.65 14.22 -1.38
N MET A 166 -15.66 13.98 -2.24
CA MET A 166 -15.21 12.63 -2.59
C MET A 166 -14.65 11.87 -1.38
N VAL A 167 -13.81 12.50 -0.56
CA VAL A 167 -13.30 11.87 0.67
C VAL A 167 -14.44 11.50 1.60
N ARG A 168 -15.41 12.41 1.79
CA ARG A 168 -16.58 12.11 2.64
C ARG A 168 -17.47 11.01 2.07
N ALA A 169 -17.79 11.07 0.77
CA ALA A 169 -18.76 10.16 0.16
C ALA A 169 -18.21 8.77 -0.13
N VAL A 170 -16.94 8.67 -0.52
CA VAL A 170 -16.33 7.40 -0.97
C VAL A 170 -15.45 6.77 0.10
N LEU A 171 -14.77 7.58 0.89
CA LEU A 171 -13.86 7.10 1.93
C LEU A 171 -14.41 7.31 3.35
N PHE A 172 -15.65 7.75 3.49
CA PHE A 172 -16.31 8.01 4.79
C PHE A 172 -15.48 8.90 5.72
N GLY A 173 -14.65 9.77 5.16
CA GLY A 173 -13.74 10.63 5.89
C GLY A 173 -12.35 10.02 6.16
N GLU A 174 -12.14 8.75 5.85
CA GLU A 174 -10.90 8.00 6.10
C GLU A 174 -9.83 8.26 5.02
N GLY A 175 -9.61 9.52 4.69
CA GLY A 175 -8.61 9.89 3.69
C GLY A 175 -8.11 11.31 3.86
N VAL A 176 -6.91 11.56 3.33
CA VAL A 176 -6.29 12.87 3.30
C VAL A 176 -6.13 13.34 1.86
N ILE A 177 -6.48 14.60 1.58
CA ILE A 177 -6.27 15.16 0.24
C ILE A 177 -4.78 15.25 -0.03
N ALA A 178 -4.33 14.56 -1.07
CA ALA A 178 -2.94 14.63 -1.54
C ALA A 178 -2.73 15.90 -2.37
N HIS A 179 -1.63 16.59 -2.13
CA HIS A 179 -1.22 17.78 -2.88
C HIS A 179 -0.23 17.48 -4.03
N GLY A 180 -0.01 16.20 -4.31
CA GLY A 180 0.87 15.71 -5.38
C GLY A 180 0.83 14.18 -5.46
N LEU A 181 1.72 13.61 -6.24
CA LEU A 181 1.85 12.15 -6.39
C LEU A 181 2.55 11.49 -5.18
N ILE A 182 3.29 12.27 -4.39
CA ILE A 182 3.96 11.77 -3.19
C ILE A 182 3.05 12.07 -2.00
N PRO A 183 2.55 11.06 -1.29
CA PRO A 183 1.69 11.27 -0.13
C PRO A 183 2.47 11.89 1.04
N PRO A 184 1.80 12.69 1.91
CA PRO A 184 2.43 13.30 3.08
C PRO A 184 3.06 12.30 4.05
N SER A 185 2.57 11.06 4.06
CA SER A 185 3.13 9.95 4.86
C SER A 185 4.55 9.54 4.47
N VAL A 186 5.02 9.91 3.26
CA VAL A 186 6.43 9.76 2.85
C VAL A 186 7.22 11.01 3.23
N GLY A 187 7.35 11.27 4.54
CA GLY A 187 7.84 12.52 5.11
C GLY A 187 9.19 13.00 4.56
N TYR A 188 10.14 12.09 4.34
CA TYR A 188 11.48 12.44 3.83
C TYR A 188 11.49 12.84 2.34
N ALA A 189 10.50 12.37 1.57
CA ALA A 189 10.36 12.67 0.14
C ALA A 189 9.27 13.72 -0.13
N PHE A 190 8.48 14.05 0.90
CA PHE A 190 7.43 15.05 0.83
C PHE A 190 8.02 16.45 1.06
N GLY A 191 8.50 17.07 -0.02
CA GLY A 191 9.06 18.43 0.00
C GLY A 191 8.03 19.54 0.14
N GLY A 192 6.81 19.23 0.57
CA GLY A 192 5.66 20.12 0.49
C GLY A 192 5.17 20.28 -0.96
N SER A 193 3.97 20.79 -1.13
CA SER A 193 3.48 21.10 -2.47
C SER A 193 3.98 22.47 -2.89
N SER A 194 5.00 22.50 -3.75
CA SER A 194 5.41 23.75 -4.41
C SER A 194 4.35 24.23 -5.44
N ARG A 195 3.39 23.39 -5.78
CA ARG A 195 2.26 23.70 -6.66
C ARG A 195 0.97 23.35 -5.95
N PRO A 196 0.24 24.35 -5.40
CA PRO A 196 -1.04 24.09 -4.81
C PRO A 196 -1.97 23.46 -5.85
N LEU A 197 -2.71 22.44 -5.44
CA LEU A 197 -3.80 21.93 -6.27
C LEU A 197 -4.77 23.08 -6.59
N CYS A 198 -5.37 23.02 -7.78
CA CYS A 198 -6.50 23.89 -8.06
C CYS A 198 -7.58 23.61 -7.00
N ALA A 199 -7.92 24.63 -6.20
CA ALA A 199 -8.99 24.53 -5.23
C ALA A 199 -10.33 24.27 -5.96
N TYR A 200 -11.23 23.56 -5.31
CA TYR A 200 -12.59 23.39 -5.81
C TYR A 200 -13.26 24.76 -5.89
N ASP A 201 -13.62 25.18 -7.10
CA ASP A 201 -14.26 26.45 -7.39
C ASP A 201 -15.00 26.32 -8.73
N PRO A 202 -16.31 25.99 -8.72
CA PRO A 202 -17.08 25.82 -9.94
C PRO A 202 -17.17 27.08 -10.81
N ALA A 203 -17.12 28.28 -10.19
CA ALA A 203 -17.18 29.55 -10.94
C ALA A 203 -15.87 29.75 -11.73
N LYS A 204 -14.72 29.54 -11.07
CA LYS A 204 -13.42 29.60 -11.76
C LYS A 204 -13.26 28.46 -12.76
N ALA A 205 -13.80 27.27 -12.48
CA ALA A 205 -13.81 26.17 -13.43
C ALA A 205 -14.49 26.55 -14.74
N LYS A 206 -15.67 27.18 -14.68
CA LYS A 206 -16.37 27.71 -15.87
C LYS A 206 -15.55 28.77 -16.59
N ALA A 207 -14.94 29.70 -15.85
CA ALA A 207 -14.09 30.73 -16.45
C ALA A 207 -12.83 30.18 -17.12
N GLU A 208 -12.23 29.11 -16.57
CA GLU A 208 -11.10 28.41 -17.21
C GLU A 208 -11.57 27.61 -18.42
N LEU A 209 -12.73 26.95 -18.35
CA LEU A 209 -13.29 26.22 -19.50
C LEU A 209 -13.54 27.14 -20.68
N ALA A 210 -14.06 28.34 -20.44
CA ALA A 210 -14.30 29.33 -21.47
C ALA A 210 -13.03 29.79 -22.22
N LYS A 211 -11.84 29.63 -21.60
CA LYS A 211 -10.53 29.94 -22.22
C LYS A 211 -9.97 28.77 -23.00
N SER A 212 -10.55 27.59 -22.89
CA SER A 212 -10.05 26.38 -23.55
C SER A 212 -10.48 26.34 -25.02
N LYS A 213 -9.93 25.40 -25.76
CA LYS A 213 -10.41 25.04 -27.11
C LYS A 213 -11.84 24.47 -27.10
N TYR A 214 -12.37 24.15 -25.93
CA TYR A 214 -13.65 23.47 -25.72
C TYR A 214 -14.56 24.29 -24.76
N PRO A 215 -14.92 25.54 -25.07
CA PRO A 215 -15.60 26.42 -24.12
C PRO A 215 -17.00 25.94 -23.73
N ASN A 216 -17.63 25.13 -24.57
CA ASN A 216 -18.94 24.55 -24.33
C ASN A 216 -18.90 23.11 -23.80
N GLY A 217 -17.72 22.61 -23.44
CA GLY A 217 -17.48 21.22 -23.10
C GLY A 217 -17.01 20.40 -24.30
N ALA A 218 -16.85 19.10 -24.06
CA ALA A 218 -16.52 18.12 -25.10
C ALA A 218 -17.25 16.81 -24.80
N GLU A 219 -17.67 16.12 -25.85
CA GLU A 219 -18.25 14.78 -25.81
C GLU A 219 -17.18 13.67 -25.78
#